data_1d677f837bad188394994efa29134c89
#
_entry.id   1d677f837bad188394994efa29134c89
#
_cell.length_a   1.000
_cell.length_b   1.000
_cell.length_c   1.000
_cell.angle_alpha   90.00
_cell.angle_beta   90.00
_cell.angle_gamma   90.00
#
_symmetry.space_group_name_H-M   'P 1'
#
loop_
_entity.id
_entity.type
_entity.pdbx_description
1 polymer ?
#
loop_
_entity_poly.entity_id
_entity_poly.type
_entity_poly.pdbx_seq_one_letter_code
_entity_poly.pdbx_strand_id
1 'polypeptide(L)'
;MALDPRIGQGAVMSTEESPVEHDDRWVLSLRGMSVTKISVDFRLVLVVGSDWEIALEAPVRLSYGTVHASPSVLLNPESQDVAAALALFGASVLSVVAFKSGTLRLVFDTGHHLTCSSDPSFEAWQVTGPAQWRFVSLPRGDLGVWSGSGTSQS
;
A
#
# COMPACT_ATOMS: atom_id res chain seq x y z
N MET A 1 7.57 -24.52 -26.21
CA MET A 1 7.54 -24.26 -25.55
C MET A 1 7.00 -23.86 -25.11
N ALA A 2 6.80 -23.98 -25.08
CA ALA A 2 6.47 -23.52 -24.34
C ALA A 2 5.81 -23.10 -23.93
N LEU A 3 5.71 -23.13 -23.89
CA LEU A 3 5.29 -22.55 -23.27
C LEU A 3 4.89 -22.29 -22.77
N ASP A 4 4.79 -22.33 -22.76
CA ASP A 4 4.62 -21.87 -22.04
C ASP A 4 4.19 -21.65 -21.40
N PRO A 5 4.26 -21.90 -21.51
CA PRO A 5 3.94 -21.50 -20.54
C PRO A 5 3.70 -20.80 -20.07
N ARG A 6 4.00 -20.77 -20.36
CA ARG A 6 3.95 -19.92 -19.64
C ARG A 6 3.21 -19.36 -19.68
N ILE A 7 2.92 -19.80 -20.33
CA ILE A 7 2.39 -19.21 -19.99
C ILE A 7 1.64 -19.09 -19.53
N GLY A 8 1.55 -19.34 -19.61
CA GLY A 8 1.25 -19.11 -18.76
C GLY A 8 0.84 -18.97 -18.36
N GLN A 9 0.91 -19.03 -18.24
CA GLN A 9 0.84 -18.74 -17.39
C GLN A 9 0.71 -17.99 -16.87
N GLY A 10 0.71 -17.91 -17.05
CA GLY A 10 0.80 -17.22 -16.28
C GLY A 10 0.09 -16.53 -16.05
N ALA A 11 0.11 -16.28 -16.56
CA ALA A 11 -0.51 -15.50 -16.23
C ALA A 11 -1.54 -15.65 -15.57
N VAL A 12 -1.71 -16.13 -15.63
CA VAL A 12 -2.48 -16.20 -14.91
C VAL A 12 -2.50 -16.14 -13.80
N MET A 13 -2.22 -16.30 -13.36
CA MET A 13 -2.28 -16.28 -12.33
C MET A 13 -2.25 -15.40 -11.52
N SER A 14 -1.66 -15.19 -11.29
CA SER A 14 -1.55 -14.22 -10.42
C SER A 14 -2.66 -13.36 -10.38
N THR A 15 -3.24 -13.22 -11.34
CA THR A 15 -4.34 -12.39 -11.39
C THR A 15 -5.41 -12.83 -10.50
N GLU A 16 -5.28 -14.04 -10.04
CA GLU A 16 -6.30 -14.54 -9.24
C GLU A 16 -6.26 -14.09 -7.86
N GLU A 17 -5.15 -13.50 -7.46
CA GLU A 17 -5.07 -13.10 -6.09
C GLU A 17 -5.82 -11.84 -5.88
N SER A 18 -6.80 -11.87 -5.03
CA SER A 18 -7.61 -10.73 -4.66
C SER A 18 -7.33 -10.35 -3.23
N PRO A 19 -7.59 -9.10 -2.86
CA PRO A 19 -7.55 -8.73 -1.44
C PRO A 19 -8.45 -9.62 -0.63
N VAL A 20 -8.03 -9.94 0.59
CA VAL A 20 -8.75 -10.84 1.48
C VAL A 20 -9.20 -10.07 2.70
N GLU A 21 -10.49 -10.15 2.99
CA GLU A 21 -11.07 -9.47 4.13
C GLU A 21 -11.03 -10.36 5.38
N HIS A 22 -10.60 -9.77 6.48
CA HIS A 22 -10.66 -10.39 7.81
C HIS A 22 -11.52 -9.51 8.71
N ASP A 23 -11.69 -9.90 9.96
CA ASP A 23 -12.58 -9.17 10.87
C ASP A 23 -12.17 -7.72 11.04
N ASP A 24 -10.87 -7.44 11.17
CA ASP A 24 -10.39 -6.10 11.49
C ASP A 24 -9.55 -5.47 10.40
N ARG A 25 -9.36 -6.16 9.27
CA ARG A 25 -8.44 -5.66 8.25
C ARG A 25 -8.65 -6.35 6.92
N TRP A 26 -8.07 -5.73 5.90
CA TRP A 26 -7.92 -6.33 4.58
C TRP A 26 -6.44 -6.59 4.33
N VAL A 27 -6.12 -7.74 3.81
CA VAL A 27 -4.77 -8.05 3.35
C VAL A 27 -4.76 -7.92 1.84
N LEU A 28 -3.93 -7.02 1.34
CA LEU A 28 -3.87 -6.73 -0.08
C LEU A 28 -2.83 -7.63 -0.76
N SER A 29 -3.07 -7.96 -2.01
CA SER A 29 -2.29 -8.98 -2.72
C SER A 29 -1.11 -8.38 -3.49
N LEU A 30 -0.23 -7.71 -2.76
CA LEU A 30 0.95 -7.08 -3.35
C LEU A 30 2.25 -7.81 -3.03
N ARG A 31 2.20 -8.90 -2.28
CA ARG A 31 3.41 -9.58 -1.86
C ARG A 31 4.25 -10.00 -3.06
N GLY A 32 5.54 -9.70 -3.02
CA GLY A 32 6.46 -10.04 -4.08
C GLY A 32 6.61 -8.98 -5.15
N MET A 33 5.76 -7.97 -5.14
CA MET A 33 5.88 -6.88 -6.11
C MET A 33 6.84 -5.83 -5.60
N SER A 34 7.49 -5.14 -6.53
CA SER A 34 8.50 -4.14 -6.19
C SER A 34 7.95 -2.74 -6.35
N VAL A 35 8.51 -1.80 -5.60
CA VAL A 35 8.23 -0.38 -5.78
C VAL A 35 8.92 0.05 -7.06
N THR A 36 8.14 0.43 -8.06
CA THR A 36 8.65 0.76 -9.39
C THR A 36 8.69 2.25 -9.68
N LYS A 37 8.02 3.05 -8.87
CA LYS A 37 8.00 4.49 -9.06
C LYS A 37 7.64 5.16 -7.75
N ILE A 38 8.26 6.31 -7.49
CA ILE A 38 7.93 7.16 -6.34
C ILE A 38 7.68 8.55 -6.90
N SER A 39 6.52 9.11 -6.59
CA SER A 39 6.16 10.47 -7.02
C SER A 39 5.89 11.33 -5.81
N VAL A 40 6.26 12.59 -5.91
CA VAL A 40 6.10 13.53 -4.81
C VAL A 40 5.47 14.81 -5.32
N ASP A 41 4.34 15.17 -4.76
CA ASP A 41 3.77 16.51 -4.92
C ASP A 41 3.26 16.87 -3.51
N PHE A 42 1.98 17.09 -3.31
CA PHE A 42 1.47 17.21 -1.94
C PHE A 42 1.10 15.85 -1.37
N ARG A 43 1.33 14.80 -2.14
CA ARG A 43 1.17 13.42 -1.72
C ARG A 43 2.45 12.69 -2.00
N LEU A 44 2.70 11.65 -1.25
CA LEU A 44 3.76 10.69 -1.54
C LEU A 44 3.08 9.49 -2.19
N VAL A 45 3.42 9.19 -3.45
CA VAL A 45 2.78 8.11 -4.18
C VAL A 45 3.80 7.03 -4.50
N LEU A 46 3.50 5.81 -4.12
CA LEU A 46 4.31 4.64 -4.44
C LEU A 46 3.54 3.82 -5.46
N VAL A 47 4.16 3.53 -6.60
CA VAL A 47 3.62 2.56 -7.55
C VAL A 47 4.29 1.24 -7.27
N VAL A 48 3.50 0.21 -7.06
CA VAL A 48 3.98 -1.14 -6.74
C VAL A 48 3.58 -2.05 -7.88
N GLY A 49 4.57 -2.71 -8.46
CA GLY A 49 4.33 -3.45 -9.70
C GLY A 49 3.95 -2.49 -10.79
N SER A 50 2.96 -2.84 -11.59
CA SER A 50 2.47 -1.95 -12.64
C SER A 50 1.06 -1.46 -12.37
N ASP A 51 0.34 -2.10 -11.46
CA ASP A 51 -1.08 -1.87 -11.33
C ASP A 51 -1.53 -1.28 -9.99
N TRP A 52 -0.69 -1.32 -8.98
CA TRP A 52 -1.05 -0.82 -7.66
C TRP A 52 -0.44 0.55 -7.42
N GLU A 53 -1.23 1.44 -6.84
CA GLU A 53 -0.77 2.79 -6.53
C GLU A 53 -1.19 3.10 -5.11
N ILE A 54 -0.23 3.55 -4.30
CA ILE A 54 -0.47 3.89 -2.90
C ILE A 54 -0.17 5.37 -2.74
N ALA A 55 -1.20 6.15 -2.46
CA ALA A 55 -1.09 7.60 -2.30
C ALA A 55 -1.24 7.94 -0.82
N LEU A 56 -0.22 8.58 -0.26
CA LEU A 56 -0.17 8.92 1.15
C LEU A 56 -0.24 10.43 1.28
N GLU A 57 -1.22 10.92 2.02
CA GLU A 57 -1.45 12.36 2.18
C GLU A 57 -1.22 12.85 3.60
N ALA A 58 -1.42 11.98 4.58
CA ALA A 58 -1.16 12.32 5.97
C ALA A 58 0.27 11.96 6.33
N PRO A 59 0.77 12.41 7.47
CA PRO A 59 2.10 12.01 7.92
C PRO A 59 2.24 10.50 8.01
N VAL A 60 3.39 10.00 7.58
CA VAL A 60 3.67 8.57 7.47
C VAL A 60 4.90 8.26 8.29
N ARG A 61 4.83 7.22 9.10
CA ARG A 61 5.97 6.80 9.91
C ARG A 61 6.74 5.73 9.15
N LEU A 62 8.03 5.98 8.95
CA LEU A 62 8.94 5.04 8.30
C LEU A 62 9.91 4.51 9.34
N SER A 63 9.94 3.19 9.51
CA SER A 63 10.83 2.52 10.47
C SER A 63 11.70 1.53 9.72
N TYR A 64 12.82 1.16 10.34
CA TYR A 64 13.73 0.18 9.78
C TYR A 64 14.13 -0.81 10.87
N GLY A 65 14.13 -2.10 10.52
CA GLY A 65 14.49 -3.14 11.49
C GLY A 65 13.35 -3.41 12.43
N THR A 66 13.68 -3.87 13.64
CA THR A 66 12.64 -4.13 14.62
C THR A 66 12.12 -2.84 15.18
N VAL A 67 10.87 -2.87 15.63
CA VAL A 67 10.20 -1.68 16.12
C VAL A 67 10.97 -1.02 17.24
N HIS A 68 11.62 -1.81 18.07
CA HIS A 68 12.32 -1.29 19.25
C HIS A 68 13.76 -0.95 18.99
N ALA A 69 14.33 -1.38 17.86
CA ALA A 69 15.76 -1.25 17.63
C ALA A 69 16.15 0.03 16.92
N SER A 70 15.25 0.63 16.17
CA SER A 70 15.58 1.79 15.35
C SER A 70 14.57 2.89 15.53
N PRO A 71 15.04 4.15 15.55
CA PRO A 71 14.09 5.24 15.59
C PRO A 71 13.32 5.31 14.28
N SER A 72 12.10 5.78 14.34
CA SER A 72 11.30 5.99 13.16
C SER A 72 11.47 7.42 12.67
N VAL A 73 11.21 7.62 11.38
CA VAL A 73 11.22 8.93 10.75
C VAL A 73 9.80 9.25 10.36
N LEU A 74 9.36 10.47 10.67
CA LEU A 74 8.03 10.90 10.26
C LEU A 74 8.16 11.62 8.93
N LEU A 75 7.55 11.07 7.90
CA LEU A 75 7.50 11.68 6.58
C LEU A 75 6.29 12.59 6.52
N ASN A 76 6.45 13.75 5.92
CA ASN A 76 5.37 14.72 5.82
C ASN A 76 5.12 15.07 4.35
N PRO A 77 4.14 14.41 3.70
CA PRO A 77 3.91 14.68 2.29
C PRO A 77 3.50 16.11 1.99
N GLU A 78 2.76 16.73 2.89
CA GLU A 78 2.26 18.08 2.62
C GLU A 78 3.38 19.08 2.43
N SER A 79 4.48 18.91 3.14
CA SER A 79 5.64 19.82 3.04
C SER A 79 6.74 19.21 2.18
N GLN A 80 6.50 18.06 1.54
CA GLN A 80 7.47 17.32 0.74
C GLN A 80 8.69 16.87 1.55
N ASP A 81 8.56 16.72 2.84
CA ASP A 81 9.62 16.19 3.68
C ASP A 81 9.52 14.66 3.68
N VAL A 82 9.92 14.07 2.55
CA VAL A 82 9.72 12.64 2.32
C VAL A 82 10.96 11.98 1.71
N ALA A 83 12.10 12.62 1.81
CA ALA A 83 13.30 12.12 1.14
C ALA A 83 13.68 10.72 1.58
N ALA A 84 13.43 10.36 2.84
CA ALA A 84 13.79 9.05 3.34
C ALA A 84 13.01 7.93 2.62
N ALA A 85 11.88 8.26 2.00
CA ALA A 85 11.11 7.26 1.27
C ALA A 85 11.81 6.76 0.02
N LEU A 86 12.82 7.47 -0.47
CA LEU A 86 13.54 7.03 -1.65
C LEU A 86 14.25 5.70 -1.43
N ALA A 87 14.53 5.35 -0.19
CA ALA A 87 15.12 4.05 0.12
C ALA A 87 14.19 2.89 -0.24
N LEU A 88 12.92 3.17 -0.46
CA LEU A 88 11.95 2.11 -0.79
C LEU A 88 11.93 1.79 -2.28
N PHE A 89 12.57 2.60 -3.12
CA PHE A 89 12.56 2.32 -4.55
C PHE A 89 13.24 0.98 -4.82
N GLY A 90 12.56 0.12 -5.55
CA GLY A 90 13.08 -1.21 -5.87
C GLY A 90 12.87 -2.25 -4.78
N ALA A 91 12.40 -1.86 -3.60
CA ALA A 91 12.14 -2.81 -2.54
C ALA A 91 10.94 -3.69 -2.90
N SER A 92 10.98 -4.95 -2.45
CA SER A 92 9.87 -5.86 -2.64
C SER A 92 8.95 -5.81 -1.43
N VAL A 93 7.66 -5.87 -1.71
CA VAL A 93 6.65 -5.85 -0.66
C VAL A 93 6.51 -7.23 -0.04
N LEU A 94 6.52 -7.29 1.28
CA LEU A 94 6.21 -8.51 2.02
C LEU A 94 4.75 -8.53 2.44
N SER A 95 4.19 -7.40 2.85
CA SER A 95 2.77 -7.37 3.18
C SER A 95 2.24 -5.95 3.08
N VAL A 96 0.96 -5.84 2.74
CA VAL A 96 0.21 -4.59 2.79
C VAL A 96 -1.09 -4.89 3.47
N VAL A 97 -1.37 -4.17 4.56
CA VAL A 97 -2.57 -4.38 5.35
C VAL A 97 -3.28 -3.06 5.51
N ALA A 98 -4.57 -3.06 5.17
CA ALA A 98 -5.45 -1.92 5.39
C ALA A 98 -6.38 -2.27 6.53
N PHE A 99 -6.14 -1.67 7.70
CA PHE A 99 -6.96 -1.94 8.86
C PHE A 99 -8.28 -1.19 8.75
N LYS A 100 -9.34 -1.79 9.25
CA LYS A 100 -10.66 -1.18 9.18
C LYS A 100 -10.76 0.05 10.05
N SER A 101 -9.78 0.26 10.92
CA SER A 101 -9.66 1.50 11.69
C SER A 101 -9.10 2.65 10.86
N GLY A 102 -8.72 2.40 9.61
CA GLY A 102 -8.20 3.45 8.74
C GLY A 102 -6.69 3.54 8.70
N THR A 103 -5.97 2.60 9.30
CA THR A 103 -4.51 2.60 9.28
C THR A 103 -4.00 1.70 8.17
N LEU A 104 -2.98 2.16 7.46
CA LEU A 104 -2.30 1.38 6.42
C LEU A 104 -0.91 1.00 6.91
N ARG A 105 -0.52 -0.25 6.68
CA ARG A 105 0.80 -0.72 7.06
C ARG A 105 1.41 -1.50 5.92
N LEU A 106 2.63 -1.11 5.54
CA LEU A 106 3.41 -1.82 4.53
C LEU A 106 4.69 -2.34 5.16
N VAL A 107 5.08 -3.53 4.76
CA VAL A 107 6.34 -4.14 5.20
C VAL A 107 7.10 -4.53 3.93
N PHE A 108 8.39 -4.20 3.91
CA PHE A 108 9.26 -4.43 2.75
C PHE A 108 10.39 -5.39 3.10
N ASP A 109 10.91 -6.07 2.09
CA ASP A 109 11.98 -7.05 2.27
C ASP A 109 13.31 -6.39 2.68
N THR A 110 13.42 -5.09 2.54
CA THR A 110 14.59 -4.36 3.00
C THR A 110 14.60 -4.18 4.51
N GLY A 111 13.53 -4.53 5.19
CA GLY A 111 13.38 -4.28 6.62
C GLY A 111 12.65 -3.00 6.94
N HIS A 112 12.24 -2.24 5.93
CA HIS A 112 11.49 -1.01 6.17
C HIS A 112 10.02 -1.30 6.41
N HIS A 113 9.40 -0.48 7.23
CA HIS A 113 7.97 -0.54 7.55
C HIS A 113 7.40 0.86 7.37
N LEU A 114 6.26 0.96 6.72
CA LEU A 114 5.50 2.22 6.63
C LEU A 114 4.19 2.05 7.37
N THR A 115 3.82 3.06 8.14
CA THR A 115 2.53 3.09 8.82
C THR A 115 1.92 4.47 8.64
N CYS A 116 0.69 4.51 8.13
CA CYS A 116 -0.04 5.75 7.94
C CYS A 116 -1.39 5.61 8.61
N SER A 117 -1.61 6.41 9.62
CA SER A 117 -2.87 6.37 10.39
C SER A 117 -3.93 7.21 9.71
N SER A 118 -5.19 7.03 10.12
CA SER A 118 -6.26 7.88 9.64
C SER A 118 -6.10 9.29 10.18
N ASP A 119 -6.77 10.23 9.53
CA ASP A 119 -6.78 11.62 9.96
C ASP A 119 -8.23 12.01 10.26
N PRO A 120 -8.50 12.77 11.31
CA PRO A 120 -9.88 13.11 11.64
C PRO A 120 -10.54 14.05 10.65
N SER A 121 -9.76 14.75 9.83
CA SER A 121 -10.28 15.82 8.98
C SER A 121 -10.33 15.49 7.50
N PHE A 122 -9.51 14.55 7.03
CA PHE A 122 -9.47 14.25 5.60
C PHE A 122 -9.08 12.80 5.37
N GLU A 123 -9.10 12.39 4.11
CA GLU A 123 -8.66 11.05 3.72
C GLU A 123 -7.15 10.98 3.81
N ALA A 124 -6.65 10.12 4.69
CA ALA A 124 -5.21 10.09 4.97
C ALA A 124 -4.40 9.38 3.89
N TRP A 125 -5.00 8.39 3.26
CA TRP A 125 -4.32 7.63 2.21
C TRP A 125 -5.36 6.90 1.37
N GLN A 126 -4.93 6.48 0.18
CA GLN A 126 -5.75 5.59 -0.63
C GLN A 126 -4.86 4.63 -1.40
N VAL A 127 -5.37 3.44 -1.65
CA VAL A 127 -4.71 2.41 -2.43
C VAL A 127 -5.64 2.01 -3.55
N THR A 128 -5.15 2.04 -4.80
CA THR A 128 -5.92 1.61 -5.93
C THR A 128 -5.17 0.51 -6.65
N GLY A 129 -5.90 -0.45 -7.20
CA GLY A 129 -5.29 -1.59 -7.85
C GLY A 129 -6.12 -2.10 -9.02
N PRO A 130 -5.71 -3.24 -9.57
CA PRO A 130 -6.43 -3.81 -10.71
C PRO A 130 -7.84 -4.22 -10.30
N ALA A 131 -8.70 -4.44 -11.30
CA ALA A 131 -10.10 -4.79 -11.08
C ALA A 131 -10.83 -3.72 -10.29
N GLN A 132 -10.35 -2.47 -10.39
CA GLN A 132 -10.97 -1.32 -9.76
C GLN A 132 -11.02 -1.39 -8.24
N TRP A 133 -10.13 -2.16 -7.64
CA TRP A 133 -10.02 -2.16 -6.19
C TRP A 133 -9.57 -0.79 -5.70
N ARG A 134 -10.19 -0.32 -4.65
CA ARG A 134 -9.85 0.95 -4.05
C ARG A 134 -10.11 0.90 -2.55
N PHE A 135 -9.11 1.28 -1.79
CA PHE A 135 -9.17 1.35 -0.33
C PHE A 135 -8.86 2.77 0.08
N VAL A 136 -9.68 3.36 0.93
CA VAL A 136 -9.52 4.76 1.32
C VAL A 136 -9.67 4.87 2.83
N SER A 137 -8.71 5.56 3.45
CA SER A 137 -8.80 5.89 4.87
C SER A 137 -9.71 7.09 5.00
N LEU A 138 -10.90 6.87 5.54
CA LEU A 138 -11.90 7.92 5.66
C LEU A 138 -11.65 8.72 6.93
N PRO A 139 -12.10 9.98 6.97
CA PRO A 139 -11.96 10.76 8.20
C PRO A 139 -12.59 10.03 9.39
N ARG A 140 -11.98 10.20 10.52
CA ARG A 140 -12.46 9.65 11.80
C ARG A 140 -12.27 8.14 11.93
N GLY A 141 -11.46 7.54 11.06
CA GLY A 141 -11.00 6.20 11.34
C GLY A 141 -11.80 5.07 10.71
N ASP A 142 -12.50 5.36 9.63
CA ASP A 142 -13.18 4.32 8.88
C ASP A 142 -12.39 3.95 7.63
N LEU A 143 -12.69 2.80 7.07
CA LEU A 143 -12.07 2.34 5.83
C LEU A 143 -13.17 2.15 4.79
N GLY A 144 -13.03 2.81 3.65
CA GLY A 144 -13.91 2.59 2.51
C GLY A 144 -13.26 1.61 1.55
N VAL A 145 -14.05 0.67 1.02
CA VAL A 145 -13.55 -0.33 0.11
C VAL A 145 -14.49 -0.46 -1.07
N TRP A 146 -13.94 -0.39 -2.29
CA TRP A 146 -14.69 -0.56 -3.53
C TRP A 146 -13.97 -1.58 -4.39
N SER A 147 -14.73 -2.28 -5.24
CA SER A 147 -14.14 -3.22 -6.17
C SER A 147 -14.82 -3.08 -7.52
N GLY A 148 -14.28 -3.78 -8.52
CA GLY A 148 -14.81 -3.74 -9.86
C GLY A 148 -16.20 -4.30 -9.99
N SER A 149 -16.68 -5.01 -8.98
CA SER A 149 -18.06 -5.47 -8.99
C SER A 149 -19.02 -4.35 -8.64
N GLY A 150 -18.51 -3.18 -8.26
CA GLY A 150 -19.35 -2.04 -7.98
C GLY A 150 -19.88 -1.98 -6.57
N THR A 151 -19.53 -2.90 -5.74
CA THR A 151 -20.05 -2.95 -4.38
C THR A 151 -19.16 -2.16 -3.45
N SER A 152 -19.77 -1.28 -2.68
CA SER A 152 -19.05 -0.49 -1.70
C SER A 152 -19.04 -1.23 -0.37
N GLN A 153 -17.89 -1.24 0.28
CA GLN A 153 -17.74 -1.87 1.58
C GLN A 153 -17.08 -0.89 2.52
N SER A 154 -17.35 -1.01 3.78
CA SER A 154 -16.68 -0.15 4.74
C SER A 154 -16.64 -0.78 6.11
#